data_181111c42818a01a1ed6e9f5fd9f8703
#
_entry.id   181111c42818a01a1ed6e9f5fd9f8703
#
_cell.length_a   1.000
_cell.length_b   1.000
_cell.length_c   1.000
_cell.angle_alpha   90.00
_cell.angle_beta   90.00
_cell.angle_gamma   90.00
#
_symmetry.space_group_name_H-M   'P 1'
#
loop_
_entity.id
_entity.type
_entity.pdbx_description
1 polymer ?
#
loop_
_entity_poly.entity_id
_entity_poly.type
_entity_poly.pdbx_seq_one_letter_code
_entity_poly.pdbx_strand_id
1 'polypeptide(L)'
;AGVSTKILMGLALFETQFNNSVIDSENDNIQIKGDVKSTYSLFGGKIIFVPDEENIEKLVSEFEIGSDYGFSGSGLALDFGISGDYSENINVGLSFNNIFGTVAWKSSIYEYNMSYELNISSDQLEEISDYDDAQKDSLETIITSESNIAVSQTKTTPYPSYMLLNGNYQYKDLSAASHILVPLN
;
A
#
# COMPACT_ATOMS: atom_id res chain seq x y z
N ALA A 1 -3.13 34.16 8.44
CA ALA A 1 -3.53 32.86 9.01
C ALA A 1 -4.73 32.31 8.25
N GLY A 2 -4.79 31.01 8.11
CA GLY A 2 -5.87 30.31 7.41
C GLY A 2 -6.16 28.94 7.98
N VAL A 3 -7.42 28.52 7.82
CA VAL A 3 -7.88 27.17 8.12
C VAL A 3 -8.66 26.68 6.92
N SER A 4 -8.45 25.43 6.52
CA SER A 4 -9.25 24.79 5.47
C SER A 4 -9.64 23.37 5.87
N THR A 5 -10.77 22.92 5.32
CA THR A 5 -11.24 21.55 5.43
C THR A 5 -11.15 20.88 4.09
N LYS A 6 -10.62 19.68 4.05
CA LYS A 6 -10.54 18.85 2.84
C LYS A 6 -11.49 17.68 2.93
N ILE A 7 -12.21 17.44 1.84
CA ILE A 7 -12.95 16.20 1.63
C ILE A 7 -12.02 15.24 0.89
N LEU A 8 -11.81 14.06 1.46
CA LEU A 8 -10.98 13.02 0.89
C LEU A 8 -11.88 11.99 0.20
N MET A 9 -11.51 11.60 -1.01
CA MET A 9 -12.22 10.59 -1.78
C MET A 9 -11.25 9.49 -2.15
N GLY A 10 -11.47 8.29 -1.57
CA GLY A 10 -10.64 7.12 -1.82
C GLY A 10 -11.13 6.37 -3.06
N LEU A 11 -10.27 6.26 -4.07
CA LEU A 11 -10.55 5.51 -5.29
C LEU A 11 -10.16 4.04 -5.14
N ALA A 12 -8.97 3.79 -4.61
CA ALA A 12 -8.46 2.45 -4.40
C ALA A 12 -7.62 2.39 -3.12
N LEU A 13 -7.69 1.26 -2.46
CA LEU A 13 -6.82 0.87 -1.36
C LEU A 13 -6.07 -0.39 -1.77
N PHE A 14 -4.76 -0.37 -1.61
CA PHE A 14 -3.91 -1.55 -1.68
C PHE A 14 -2.95 -1.49 -0.51
N GLU A 15 -2.93 -2.53 0.27
CA GLU A 15 -2.01 -2.70 1.39
C GLU A 15 -1.58 -4.15 1.45
N THR A 16 -0.30 -4.39 1.45
CA THR A 16 0.26 -5.72 1.63
C THR A 16 1.23 -5.70 2.80
N GLN A 17 1.05 -6.64 3.70
CA GLN A 17 1.87 -6.82 4.89
C GLN A 17 2.49 -8.22 4.84
N PHE A 18 3.79 -8.28 5.07
CA PHE A 18 4.54 -9.52 5.25
C PHE A 18 4.80 -9.69 6.75
N ASN A 19 4.32 -10.79 7.30
CA ASN A 19 4.44 -11.08 8.72
C ASN A 19 5.16 -12.42 8.90
N ASN A 20 5.81 -12.59 10.05
CA ASN A 20 6.43 -13.85 10.45
C ASN A 20 7.38 -14.45 9.40
N SER A 21 7.95 -13.59 8.54
CA SER A 21 8.86 -14.07 7.50
C SER A 21 10.18 -14.51 8.13
N VAL A 22 10.51 -15.78 7.93
CA VAL A 22 11.72 -16.42 8.44
C VAL A 22 12.44 -17.11 7.29
N ILE A 23 13.74 -16.90 7.22
CA ILE A 23 14.63 -17.67 6.36
C ILE A 23 15.55 -18.43 7.31
N ASP A 24 15.48 -19.73 7.27
CA ASP A 24 16.32 -20.63 8.07
C ASP A 24 17.17 -21.51 7.15
N SER A 25 18.39 -21.81 7.56
CA SER A 25 19.32 -22.61 6.79
C SER A 25 20.01 -23.58 7.73
N GLU A 26 19.53 -24.82 7.76
CA GLU A 26 20.11 -25.91 8.51
C GLU A 26 20.33 -27.14 7.63
N ASN A 27 21.49 -27.81 7.82
CA ASN A 27 21.79 -29.12 7.22
C ASN A 27 21.55 -29.19 5.69
N ASP A 28 22.08 -28.22 4.96
CA ASP A 28 21.97 -28.13 3.49
C ASP A 28 20.52 -27.93 2.97
N ASN A 29 19.62 -27.49 3.84
CA ASN A 29 18.26 -27.09 3.46
C ASN A 29 18.03 -25.61 3.75
N ILE A 30 17.31 -24.94 2.87
CA ILE A 30 16.82 -23.57 3.07
C ILE A 30 15.30 -23.66 3.24
N GLN A 31 14.82 -23.20 4.38
CA GLN A 31 13.40 -23.04 4.65
C GLN A 31 13.05 -21.55 4.61
N ILE A 32 12.07 -21.19 3.79
CA ILE A 32 11.51 -19.84 3.72
C ILE A 32 10.03 -19.97 4.05
N LYS A 33 9.58 -19.29 5.09
CA LYS A 33 8.16 -19.28 5.47
C LYS A 33 7.73 -17.90 5.88
N GLY A 34 6.43 -17.64 5.74
CA GLY A 34 5.85 -16.36 6.17
C GLY A 34 4.37 -16.28 5.85
N ASP A 35 3.79 -15.18 6.33
CA ASP A 35 2.40 -14.85 6.11
C ASP A 35 2.32 -13.56 5.30
N VAL A 36 1.46 -13.53 4.29
CA VAL A 36 1.12 -12.35 3.50
C VAL A 36 -0.33 -12.02 3.76
N LYS A 37 -0.57 -10.79 4.19
CA LYS A 37 -1.90 -10.22 4.28
C LYS A 37 -2.04 -9.07 3.30
N SER A 38 -2.89 -9.22 2.31
CA SER A 38 -3.22 -8.17 1.35
C SER A 38 -4.64 -7.68 1.56
N THR A 39 -4.80 -6.38 1.64
CA THR A 39 -6.11 -5.74 1.74
C THR A 39 -6.28 -4.84 0.53
N TYR A 40 -7.39 -4.96 -0.17
CA TYR A 40 -7.69 -4.10 -1.30
C TYR A 40 -9.16 -3.69 -1.35
N SER A 41 -9.40 -2.50 -1.91
CA SER A 41 -10.71 -1.99 -2.25
C SER A 41 -10.59 -1.18 -3.53
N LEU A 42 -11.46 -1.43 -4.49
CA LEU A 42 -11.38 -0.84 -5.82
C LEU A 42 -12.65 -0.06 -6.14
N PHE A 43 -12.49 1.05 -6.85
CA PHE A 43 -13.57 1.86 -7.37
C PHE A 43 -14.44 1.09 -8.37
N GLY A 44 -15.62 0.69 -7.94
CA GLY A 44 -16.58 -0.03 -8.79
C GLY A 44 -16.09 -1.38 -9.32
N GLY A 45 -14.99 -1.90 -8.81
CA GLY A 45 -14.41 -3.16 -9.24
C GLY A 45 -14.20 -4.14 -8.10
N LYS A 46 -14.16 -5.41 -8.43
CA LYS A 46 -13.75 -6.49 -7.52
C LYS A 46 -12.80 -7.44 -8.23
N ILE A 47 -11.88 -7.97 -7.47
CA ILE A 47 -11.05 -9.10 -7.91
C ILE A 47 -11.70 -10.35 -7.33
N ILE A 48 -12.01 -11.29 -8.18
CA ILE A 48 -12.55 -12.59 -7.78
C ILE A 48 -11.43 -13.60 -8.02
N PHE A 49 -11.18 -14.42 -7.02
CA PHE A 49 -10.28 -15.54 -7.15
C PHE A 49 -11.14 -16.79 -7.37
N VAL A 50 -11.01 -17.38 -8.53
CA VAL A 50 -11.71 -18.62 -8.91
C VAL A 50 -10.69 -19.74 -9.07
N PRO A 51 -11.06 -20.99 -8.74
CA PRO A 51 -10.20 -22.12 -9.08
C PRO A 51 -9.99 -22.18 -10.59
N ASP A 52 -8.75 -22.49 -11.00
CA ASP A 52 -8.45 -22.76 -12.39
C ASP A 52 -9.22 -24.04 -12.84
N GLU A 53 -9.81 -24.01 -14.03
CA GLU A 53 -10.57 -25.17 -14.56
C GLU A 53 -9.65 -26.38 -14.82
N GLU A 54 -8.38 -26.13 -15.12
CA GLU A 54 -7.39 -27.19 -15.40
C GLU A 54 -6.63 -27.64 -14.14
N ASN A 55 -6.51 -26.75 -13.14
CA ASN A 55 -5.81 -27.04 -11.89
C ASN A 55 -6.56 -26.44 -10.70
N ILE A 56 -7.33 -27.28 -10.00
CA ILE A 56 -8.20 -26.88 -8.86
C ILE A 56 -7.39 -26.26 -7.71
N GLU A 57 -6.10 -26.53 -7.60
CA GLU A 57 -5.20 -25.97 -6.58
C GLU A 57 -4.71 -24.56 -6.94
N LYS A 58 -4.86 -24.16 -8.20
CA LYS A 58 -4.46 -22.86 -8.69
C LYS A 58 -5.64 -21.88 -8.67
N LEU A 59 -5.48 -20.75 -7.99
CA LEU A 59 -6.45 -19.67 -8.01
C LEU A 59 -6.10 -18.69 -9.13
N VAL A 60 -7.03 -18.49 -10.05
CA VAL A 60 -6.94 -17.47 -11.09
C VAL A 60 -7.66 -16.22 -10.62
N SER A 61 -7.06 -15.05 -10.80
CA SER A 61 -7.68 -13.78 -10.49
C SER A 61 -8.48 -13.28 -11.68
N GLU A 62 -9.77 -13.09 -11.48
CA GLU A 62 -10.64 -12.41 -12.44
C GLU A 62 -10.95 -11.00 -11.94
N PHE A 63 -10.86 -10.03 -12.82
CA PHE A 63 -11.23 -8.65 -12.52
C PHE A 63 -12.59 -8.35 -13.10
N GLU A 64 -13.59 -8.16 -12.24
CA GLU A 64 -14.91 -7.69 -12.63
C GLU A 64 -15.05 -6.20 -12.34
N ILE A 65 -15.49 -5.44 -13.34
CA ILE A 65 -15.88 -4.05 -13.18
C ILE A 65 -17.40 -4.04 -12.96
N GLY A 66 -17.82 -3.62 -11.76
CA GLY A 66 -19.24 -3.43 -11.45
C GLY A 66 -19.82 -2.21 -12.14
N SER A 67 -21.13 -2.14 -12.22
CA SER A 67 -21.85 -0.99 -12.77
C SER A 67 -21.95 0.20 -11.80
N ASP A 68 -21.72 -0.03 -10.53
CA ASP A 68 -21.84 0.97 -9.48
C ASP A 68 -20.50 1.68 -9.26
N TYR A 69 -20.23 2.66 -10.11
CA TYR A 69 -19.08 3.53 -9.96
C TYR A 69 -19.27 4.48 -8.79
N GLY A 70 -18.55 4.29 -7.72
CA GLY A 70 -18.57 5.13 -6.53
C GLY A 70 -17.21 5.14 -5.81
N PHE A 71 -16.93 6.17 -5.05
CA PHE A 71 -15.72 6.20 -4.23
C PHE A 71 -15.75 5.07 -3.21
N SER A 72 -14.70 4.26 -3.18
CA SER A 72 -14.55 3.16 -2.22
C SER A 72 -14.33 3.66 -0.81
N GLY A 73 -13.83 4.88 -0.65
CA GLY A 73 -13.59 5.50 0.63
C GLY A 73 -13.93 6.99 0.67
N SER A 74 -14.23 7.48 1.85
CA SER A 74 -14.45 8.90 2.10
C SER A 74 -13.87 9.33 3.43
N GLY A 75 -13.44 10.59 3.51
CA GLY A 75 -12.83 11.09 4.72
C GLY A 75 -12.75 12.60 4.78
N LEU A 76 -12.19 13.08 5.87
CA LEU A 76 -11.96 14.50 6.11
C LEU A 76 -10.54 14.72 6.61
N ALA A 77 -9.97 15.85 6.28
CA ALA A 77 -8.72 16.33 6.86
C ALA A 77 -8.78 17.83 7.06
N LEU A 78 -7.96 18.34 7.97
CA LEU A 78 -7.86 19.76 8.28
C LEU A 78 -6.47 20.28 7.96
N ASP A 79 -6.43 21.48 7.42
CA ASP A 79 -5.19 22.24 7.31
C ASP A 79 -5.32 23.52 8.12
N PHE A 80 -4.22 23.95 8.72
CA PHE A 80 -4.12 25.28 9.24
C PHE A 80 -2.71 25.83 9.03
N GLY A 81 -2.62 27.13 8.87
CA GLY A 81 -1.33 27.76 8.65
C GLY A 81 -1.33 29.23 8.96
N ILE A 82 -0.14 29.71 9.23
CA ILE A 82 0.14 31.12 9.38
C ILE A 82 1.31 31.51 8.50
N SER A 83 1.27 32.70 7.95
CA SER A 83 2.42 33.31 7.27
C SER A 83 2.45 34.79 7.58
N GLY A 84 3.61 35.38 7.47
CA GLY A 84 3.82 36.80 7.69
C GLY A 84 5.16 37.28 7.17
N ASP A 85 5.26 38.57 7.00
CA ASP A 85 6.48 39.21 6.57
C ASP A 85 7.38 39.42 7.76
N TYR A 86 8.56 38.77 7.72
CA TYR A 86 9.61 38.98 8.70
C TYR A 86 10.34 40.33 8.43
N SER A 87 10.45 40.68 7.15
CA SER A 87 10.97 41.99 6.69
C SER A 87 10.33 42.31 5.33
N GLU A 88 10.63 43.48 4.78
CA GLU A 88 10.14 43.94 3.46
C GLU A 88 10.45 42.92 2.35
N ASN A 89 11.50 42.11 2.52
CA ASN A 89 11.96 41.15 1.51
C ASN A 89 11.82 39.69 1.91
N ILE A 90 11.41 39.40 3.14
CA ILE A 90 11.37 38.03 3.67
C ILE A 90 9.95 37.71 4.19
N ASN A 91 9.33 36.73 3.59
CA ASN A 91 8.10 36.14 4.09
C ASN A 91 8.37 34.73 4.62
N VAL A 92 7.81 34.40 5.76
CA VAL A 92 7.92 33.08 6.39
C VAL A 92 6.54 32.53 6.70
N GLY A 93 6.41 31.21 6.63
CA GLY A 93 5.16 30.55 6.91
C GLY A 93 5.35 29.18 7.53
N LEU A 94 4.36 28.81 8.33
CA LEU A 94 4.22 27.50 8.93
C LEU A 94 2.82 26.99 8.64
N SER A 95 2.71 25.79 8.11
CA SER A 95 1.43 25.12 7.96
C SER A 95 1.46 23.67 8.43
N PHE A 96 0.34 23.25 8.91
CA PHE A 96 0.06 21.86 9.24
C PHE A 96 -1.01 21.37 8.29
N ASN A 97 -0.75 20.28 7.63
CA ASN A 97 -1.58 19.79 6.54
C ASN A 97 -2.09 18.39 6.85
N ASN A 98 -3.34 18.15 6.47
CA ASN A 98 -4.05 16.88 6.60
C ASN A 98 -4.15 16.38 8.06
N ILE A 99 -4.22 17.29 9.02
CA ILE A 99 -4.32 16.90 10.43
C ILE A 99 -5.61 16.15 10.68
N PHE A 100 -5.55 15.09 11.49
CA PHE A 100 -6.65 14.17 11.76
C PHE A 100 -7.24 13.56 10.49
N GLY A 101 -6.49 13.60 9.39
CA GLY A 101 -6.93 13.03 8.12
C GLY A 101 -7.10 11.52 8.23
N THR A 102 -8.28 11.03 7.88
CA THR A 102 -8.57 9.60 7.79
C THR A 102 -9.47 9.34 6.60
N VAL A 103 -9.32 8.17 5.98
CA VAL A 103 -10.22 7.67 4.94
C VAL A 103 -10.91 6.42 5.48
N ALA A 104 -12.24 6.47 5.58
CA ALA A 104 -13.07 5.33 5.90
C ALA A 104 -13.47 4.64 4.59
N TRP A 105 -13.03 3.41 4.42
CA TRP A 105 -13.38 2.53 3.30
C TRP A 105 -14.63 1.75 3.68
N LYS A 106 -15.64 1.75 2.84
CA LYS A 106 -16.98 1.23 3.20
C LYS A 106 -17.53 0.20 2.22
N SER A 107 -16.89 0.00 1.09
CA SER A 107 -17.41 -0.91 0.08
C SER A 107 -16.32 -1.84 -0.45
N SER A 108 -16.70 -3.10 -0.58
CA SER A 108 -15.89 -4.12 -1.26
C SER A 108 -14.43 -4.16 -0.78
N ILE A 109 -14.24 -4.28 0.52
CA ILE A 109 -12.91 -4.46 1.10
C ILE A 109 -12.65 -5.96 1.17
N TYR A 110 -11.65 -6.40 0.43
CA TYR A 110 -11.23 -7.78 0.39
C TYR A 110 -9.92 -7.92 1.16
N GLU A 111 -9.87 -8.91 2.02
CA GLU A 111 -8.66 -9.31 2.73
C GLU A 111 -8.25 -10.70 2.24
N TYR A 112 -7.09 -10.78 1.63
CA TYR A 112 -6.46 -12.01 1.21
C TYR A 112 -5.34 -12.33 2.19
N ASN A 113 -5.43 -13.49 2.84
CA ASN A 113 -4.40 -13.98 3.73
C ASN A 113 -3.81 -15.24 3.09
N MET A 114 -2.50 -15.30 3.02
CA MET A 114 -1.75 -16.43 2.49
C MET A 114 -0.61 -16.75 3.45
N SER A 115 -0.52 -18.00 3.86
CA SER A 115 0.67 -18.54 4.51
C SER A 115 1.44 -19.36 3.48
N TYR A 116 2.74 -19.20 3.43
CA TYR A 116 3.60 -19.95 2.51
C TYR A 116 4.76 -20.59 3.27
N GLU A 117 5.14 -21.75 2.80
CA GLU A 117 6.34 -22.46 3.23
C GLU A 117 7.03 -23.04 2.01
N LEU A 118 8.31 -22.73 1.87
CA LEU A 118 9.19 -23.22 0.82
C LEU A 118 10.37 -23.92 1.47
N ASN A 119 10.57 -25.19 1.15
CA ASN A 119 11.71 -25.97 1.59
C ASN A 119 12.54 -26.38 0.37
N ILE A 120 13.78 -25.93 0.30
CA ILE A 120 14.69 -26.20 -0.82
C ILE A 120 15.95 -26.89 -0.28
N SER A 121 16.27 -28.06 -0.81
CA SER A 121 17.56 -28.70 -0.54
C SER A 121 18.68 -28.13 -1.43
N SER A 122 19.92 -28.31 -1.04
CA SER A 122 21.08 -27.90 -1.85
C SER A 122 21.08 -28.54 -3.23
N ASP A 123 20.68 -29.82 -3.32
CA ASP A 123 20.62 -30.55 -4.60
C ASP A 123 19.54 -29.91 -5.52
N GLN A 124 18.41 -29.51 -4.97
CA GLN A 124 17.36 -28.79 -5.72
C GLN A 124 17.80 -27.38 -6.16
N LEU A 125 18.63 -26.70 -5.36
CA LEU A 125 19.20 -25.41 -5.75
C LEU A 125 20.13 -25.49 -6.95
N GLU A 126 20.93 -26.55 -7.04
CA GLU A 126 21.79 -26.81 -8.20
C GLU A 126 20.92 -27.09 -9.44
N GLU A 127 19.89 -27.91 -9.32
CA GLU A 127 18.96 -28.21 -10.41
C GLU A 127 18.21 -26.95 -10.90
N ILE A 128 17.73 -26.08 -9.97
CA ILE A 128 17.00 -24.85 -10.31
C ILE A 128 17.84 -23.89 -11.16
N SER A 129 19.16 -23.88 -11.00
CA SER A 129 20.03 -23.01 -11.77
C SER A 129 20.03 -23.35 -13.27
N ASP A 130 19.71 -24.58 -13.63
CA ASP A 130 19.72 -25.10 -14.99
C ASP A 130 18.30 -25.24 -15.59
N TYR A 131 17.25 -24.82 -14.87
CA TYR A 131 15.86 -24.92 -15.33
C TYR A 131 15.57 -24.03 -16.53
N ASP A 132 14.96 -24.64 -17.55
CA ASP A 132 14.30 -23.92 -18.63
C ASP A 132 12.92 -23.37 -18.19
N ASP A 133 12.26 -22.60 -19.06
CA ASP A 133 10.99 -21.97 -18.72
C ASP A 133 9.85 -22.97 -18.44
N ALA A 134 9.90 -24.19 -18.99
CA ALA A 134 8.92 -25.24 -18.74
C ALA A 134 9.12 -25.93 -17.37
N GLN A 135 10.34 -25.92 -16.86
CA GLN A 135 10.67 -26.50 -15.55
C GLN A 135 10.39 -25.53 -14.41
N LYS A 136 10.33 -24.22 -14.67
CA LYS A 136 9.95 -23.22 -13.66
C LYS A 136 8.53 -23.40 -13.16
N ASP A 137 7.64 -23.95 -13.99
CA ASP A 137 6.27 -24.29 -13.56
C ASP A 137 6.26 -25.39 -12.48
N SER A 138 7.29 -26.22 -12.42
CA SER A 138 7.43 -27.25 -11.38
C SER A 138 7.84 -26.69 -10.01
N LEU A 139 8.36 -25.45 -9.94
CA LEU A 139 8.65 -24.78 -8.68
C LEU A 139 7.39 -24.45 -7.89
N GLU A 140 6.24 -24.30 -8.53
CA GLU A 140 4.96 -24.10 -7.86
C GLU A 140 4.61 -25.28 -6.94
N THR A 141 5.08 -26.50 -7.23
CA THR A 141 4.84 -27.69 -6.40
C THR A 141 5.69 -27.72 -5.12
N ILE A 142 6.75 -26.93 -5.04
CA ILE A 142 7.64 -26.86 -3.87
C ILE A 142 7.09 -25.85 -2.85
N ILE A 143 6.22 -24.93 -3.29
CA ILE A 143 5.60 -23.93 -2.43
C ILE A 143 4.27 -24.48 -1.90
N THR A 144 4.26 -24.82 -0.62
CA THR A 144 3.00 -25.15 0.06
C THR A 144 2.35 -23.83 0.49
N SER A 145 1.17 -23.52 -0.04
CA SER A 145 0.44 -22.32 0.33
C SER A 145 -0.98 -22.63 0.78
N GLU A 146 -1.37 -22.04 1.90
CA GLU A 146 -2.75 -21.99 2.33
C GLU A 146 -3.26 -20.57 2.15
N SER A 147 -4.38 -20.41 1.44
CA SER A 147 -4.96 -19.10 1.20
C SER A 147 -6.40 -19.01 1.69
N ASN A 148 -6.75 -17.84 2.22
CA ASN A 148 -8.10 -17.55 2.67
C ASN A 148 -8.47 -16.11 2.25
N ILE A 149 -9.69 -15.95 1.74
CA ILE A 149 -10.25 -14.67 1.36
C ILE A 149 -11.38 -14.33 2.32
N ALA A 150 -11.27 -13.19 2.97
CA ALA A 150 -12.31 -12.63 3.81
C ALA A 150 -12.80 -11.30 3.23
N VAL A 151 -14.08 -11.05 3.35
CA VAL A 151 -14.68 -9.76 2.98
C VAL A 151 -14.91 -8.96 4.25
N SER A 152 -14.26 -7.82 4.37
CA SER A 152 -14.45 -6.89 5.47
C SER A 152 -15.47 -5.81 5.09
N GLN A 153 -16.24 -5.37 6.06
CA GLN A 153 -17.28 -4.34 5.80
C GLN A 153 -16.73 -2.92 5.86
N THR A 154 -15.71 -2.69 6.68
CA THR A 154 -15.16 -1.33 6.88
C THR A 154 -13.68 -1.41 7.27
N LYS A 155 -12.90 -0.46 6.74
CA LYS A 155 -11.52 -0.21 7.17
C LYS A 155 -11.28 1.29 7.22
N THR A 156 -10.50 1.75 8.17
CA THR A 156 -10.07 3.15 8.24
C THR A 156 -8.57 3.21 8.10
N THR A 157 -8.08 4.05 7.19
CA THR A 157 -6.66 4.29 7.02
C THR A 157 -6.33 5.74 7.35
N PRO A 158 -5.20 6.02 8.02
CA PRO A 158 -4.73 7.38 8.22
C PRO A 158 -4.38 7.99 6.86
N TYR A 159 -4.63 9.28 6.72
CA TYR A 159 -4.17 10.06 5.57
C TYR A 159 -2.90 10.80 5.99
N PRO A 160 -1.82 10.76 5.19
CA PRO A 160 -0.53 11.32 5.58
C PRO A 160 -0.64 12.79 5.99
N SER A 161 -0.20 13.09 7.20
CA SER A 161 -0.14 14.45 7.73
C SER A 161 1.30 14.95 7.78
N TYR A 162 1.48 16.24 7.57
CA TYR A 162 2.80 16.86 7.58
C TYR A 162 2.76 18.32 7.99
N MET A 163 3.90 18.76 8.52
CA MET A 163 4.20 20.17 8.76
C MET A 163 5.05 20.71 7.60
N LEU A 164 4.72 21.89 7.14
CA LEU A 164 5.47 22.59 6.10
C LEU A 164 5.97 23.94 6.66
N LEU A 165 7.27 24.11 6.67
CA LEU A 165 7.92 25.40 6.86
C LEU A 165 8.29 25.95 5.51
N ASN A 166 7.94 27.20 5.24
CA ASN A 166 8.31 27.88 4.01
C ASN A 166 8.95 29.25 4.30
N GLY A 167 9.92 29.59 3.48
CA GLY A 167 10.57 30.88 3.47
C GLY A 167 10.71 31.40 2.06
N ASN A 168 10.29 32.63 1.83
CA ASN A 168 10.42 33.32 0.55
C ASN A 168 11.26 34.60 0.74
N TYR A 169 12.22 34.78 -0.14
CA TYR A 169 13.02 35.98 -0.21
C TYR A 169 12.82 36.64 -1.57
N GLN A 170 12.57 37.93 -1.58
CA GLN A 170 12.42 38.71 -2.80
C GLN A 170 13.26 40.01 -2.69
N TYR A 171 14.11 40.21 -3.67
CA TYR A 171 14.87 41.45 -3.79
C TYR A 171 14.94 41.89 -5.25
N LYS A 172 14.29 43.00 -5.59
CA LYS A 172 14.12 43.49 -6.97
C LYS A 172 13.52 42.38 -7.85
N ASP A 173 14.25 41.95 -8.89
CA ASP A 173 13.84 40.93 -9.83
C ASP A 173 14.29 39.51 -9.42
N LEU A 174 14.95 39.38 -8.26
CA LEU A 174 15.39 38.09 -7.75
C LEU A 174 14.41 37.55 -6.70
N SER A 175 14.03 36.30 -6.84
CA SER A 175 13.26 35.57 -5.82
C SER A 175 13.87 34.24 -5.53
N ALA A 176 13.85 33.82 -4.25
CA ALA A 176 14.23 32.51 -3.79
C ALA A 176 13.18 31.97 -2.83
N ALA A 177 12.87 30.71 -2.92
CA ALA A 177 11.96 30.04 -2.01
C ALA A 177 12.60 28.76 -1.46
N SER A 178 12.34 28.46 -0.20
CA SER A 178 12.72 27.20 0.42
C SER A 178 11.54 26.59 1.17
N HIS A 179 11.47 25.27 1.14
CA HIS A 179 10.44 24.51 1.82
C HIS A 179 11.07 23.35 2.60
N ILE A 180 10.64 23.18 3.83
CA ILE A 180 11.01 22.03 4.67
C ILE A 180 9.71 21.30 5.03
N LEU A 181 9.60 20.03 4.62
CA LEU A 181 8.47 19.18 4.90
C LEU A 181 8.87 18.17 5.98
N VAL A 182 8.07 18.10 7.04
CA VAL A 182 8.27 17.16 8.15
C VAL A 182 7.03 16.28 8.26
N PRO A 183 7.12 14.97 8.01
CA PRO A 183 6.03 14.05 8.26
C PRO A 183 5.67 14.04 9.75
N LEU A 184 4.37 13.90 10.06
CA LEU A 184 3.85 13.86 11.43
C LEU A 184 3.35 12.48 11.84
N ASN A 185 3.18 11.57 10.88
CA ASN A 185 2.73 10.18 11.07
C ASN A 185 3.34 9.24 10.02
#